data_6cb84b4a1604e6506fe060ca3e46883e
#
_entry.id   6cb84b4a1604e6506fe060ca3e46883e
#
_cell.length_a   1.000
_cell.length_b   1.000
_cell.length_c   1.000
_cell.angle_alpha   90.00
_cell.angle_beta   90.00
_cell.angle_gamma   90.00
#
_symmetry.space_group_name_H-M   'P 1'
#
loop_
_entity.id
_entity.type
_entity.pdbx_description
1 polymer ?
#
loop_
_entity_poly.entity_id
_entity_poly.type
_entity_poly.pdbx_seq_one_letter_code
_entity_poly.pdbx_strand_id
1 'polypeptide(L)'
;MRYEPHEYQKYAVDYIETHPAAAIFLDCGLGKTSITLTAIADLLFDSFEVHKVLVIAPLRVARDTWTAEADKWDHLQDLICSVAVGTEAQRRSALMRRADIYIINRENVQWLIDESGIPFDFDMVVIDELSSFKNHQTKRFKSLLKVRPKVSRIVGLTGTPASNGLMDLWAEFRILDMGQRLGRFITKYRTDYFTPDKRNGQVIYSYKPLPYAEDAIYRQISDITISMKSADHLHMPKLVSSEYTVRLSEDEQKKYTDLKQELVLSLDDAEITAANAASLSGKLSQMANGAIYDDGGETIRIHDRKLDALEDIIEAANGKPLLVAYWFKHDLIRISERLQKLHIPFSRLDDAASIRRWNNGEFPVALIHPASAGHGLNLQSGGSAIVWFGLTWSLELYQQTIARLWRQGQTSETVVVQHIVTKGTIDERIMKALSQKEHTQTALIDAVKADLKI
;
A
#
# COMPACT_ATOMS: atom_id res chain seq x y z
N MET A 1 -17.03 -5.87 -22.22
CA MET A 1 -17.89 -6.73 -21.36
C MET A 1 -18.99 -5.86 -20.78
N ARG A 2 -20.23 -6.40 -20.65
CA ARG A 2 -21.32 -5.64 -20.03
C ARG A 2 -20.99 -5.36 -18.55
N TYR A 3 -21.15 -4.11 -18.12
CA TYR A 3 -20.96 -3.72 -16.75
C TYR A 3 -22.27 -3.91 -15.96
N GLU A 4 -22.20 -4.72 -14.93
CA GLU A 4 -23.31 -4.95 -13.99
C GLU A 4 -22.84 -4.62 -12.59
N PRO A 5 -22.99 -3.36 -12.15
CA PRO A 5 -22.49 -2.91 -10.85
C PRO A 5 -23.28 -3.53 -9.69
N HIS A 6 -22.56 -3.96 -8.66
CA HIS A 6 -23.15 -4.27 -7.38
C HIS A 6 -23.75 -3.01 -6.72
N GLU A 7 -24.70 -3.16 -5.80
CA GLU A 7 -25.34 -2.03 -5.13
C GLU A 7 -24.35 -1.10 -4.43
N TYR A 8 -23.32 -1.65 -3.80
CA TYR A 8 -22.26 -0.84 -3.19
C TYR A 8 -21.45 -0.04 -4.21
N GLN A 9 -21.30 -0.54 -5.43
CA GLN A 9 -20.60 0.17 -6.51
C GLN A 9 -21.45 1.33 -7.02
N LYS A 10 -22.75 1.12 -7.23
CA LYS A 10 -23.69 2.19 -7.57
C LYS A 10 -23.67 3.30 -6.53
N TYR A 11 -23.76 2.93 -5.26
CA TYR A 11 -23.67 3.90 -4.16
C TYR A 11 -22.37 4.70 -4.17
N ALA A 12 -21.23 4.05 -4.46
CA ALA A 12 -19.95 4.75 -4.51
C ALA A 12 -19.81 5.65 -5.76
N VAL A 13 -20.44 5.29 -6.90
CA VAL A 13 -20.54 6.13 -8.09
C VAL A 13 -21.34 7.38 -7.74
N ASP A 14 -22.58 7.24 -7.26
CA ASP A 14 -23.44 8.35 -6.84
C ASP A 14 -22.76 9.27 -5.81
N TYR A 15 -21.97 8.67 -4.90
CA TYR A 15 -21.23 9.43 -3.91
C TYR A 15 -20.15 10.32 -4.55
N ILE A 16 -19.39 9.78 -5.50
CA ILE A 16 -18.37 10.55 -6.23
C ILE A 16 -19.02 11.69 -7.02
N GLU A 17 -20.16 11.44 -7.66
CA GLU A 17 -20.89 12.45 -8.45
C GLU A 17 -21.45 13.58 -7.59
N THR A 18 -21.99 13.25 -6.43
CA THR A 18 -22.64 14.23 -5.54
C THR A 18 -21.66 15.00 -4.65
N HIS A 19 -20.41 14.52 -4.47
CA HIS A 19 -19.41 15.16 -3.60
C HIS A 19 -18.22 15.70 -4.40
N PRO A 20 -18.06 17.04 -4.49
CA PRO A 20 -16.90 17.65 -5.17
C PRO A 20 -15.54 17.25 -4.57
N ALA A 21 -15.53 16.88 -3.30
CA ALA A 21 -14.35 16.27 -2.65
C ALA A 21 -14.79 14.96 -1.99
N ALA A 22 -14.23 13.82 -2.39
CA ALA A 22 -14.60 12.52 -1.89
C ALA A 22 -13.38 11.68 -1.51
N ALA A 23 -13.42 11.08 -0.32
CA ALA A 23 -12.49 10.06 0.13
C ALA A 23 -13.18 8.69 0.05
N ILE A 24 -12.68 7.81 -0.80
CA ILE A 24 -13.26 6.51 -1.10
C ILE A 24 -12.36 5.41 -0.53
N PHE A 25 -12.67 4.93 0.65
CA PHE A 25 -11.91 3.94 1.40
C PHE A 25 -12.48 2.54 1.18
N LEU A 26 -12.17 1.95 0.04
CA LEU A 26 -12.62 0.63 -0.34
C LEU A 26 -11.47 -0.37 -0.27
N ASP A 27 -11.72 -1.53 0.29
CA ASP A 27 -10.78 -2.65 0.28
C ASP A 27 -10.29 -3.00 -1.13
N CYS A 28 -9.16 -3.68 -1.21
CA CYS A 28 -8.64 -4.18 -2.48
C CYS A 28 -9.63 -5.19 -3.09
N GLY A 29 -9.94 -5.00 -4.38
CA GLY A 29 -10.84 -5.89 -5.12
C GLY A 29 -12.30 -5.43 -5.22
N LEU A 30 -12.70 -4.36 -4.52
CA LEU A 30 -14.06 -3.79 -4.62
C LEU A 30 -14.31 -2.95 -5.90
N GLY A 31 -13.37 -2.91 -6.83
CA GLY A 31 -13.58 -2.24 -8.11
C GLY A 31 -13.42 -0.73 -8.08
N LYS A 32 -12.53 -0.18 -7.24
CA LYS A 32 -12.27 1.28 -7.16
C LYS A 32 -12.09 1.93 -8.53
N THR A 33 -11.34 1.30 -9.42
CA THR A 33 -11.05 1.84 -10.75
C THR A 33 -12.28 1.89 -11.63
N SER A 34 -13.08 0.81 -11.70
CA SER A 34 -14.33 0.78 -12.50
C SER A 34 -15.38 1.75 -11.94
N ILE A 35 -15.55 1.81 -10.61
CA ILE A 35 -16.42 2.79 -9.95
C ILE A 35 -16.05 4.22 -10.35
N THR A 36 -14.77 4.55 -10.25
CA THR A 36 -14.29 5.92 -10.53
C THR A 36 -14.39 6.26 -12.01
N LEU A 37 -14.08 5.30 -12.91
CA LEU A 37 -14.25 5.51 -14.35
C LEU A 37 -15.71 5.70 -14.74
N THR A 38 -16.65 4.97 -14.11
CA THR A 38 -18.09 5.16 -14.32
C THR A 38 -18.51 6.56 -13.91
N ALA A 39 -18.18 7.00 -12.70
CA ALA A 39 -18.49 8.36 -12.24
C ALA A 39 -17.83 9.44 -13.13
N ILE A 40 -16.62 9.21 -13.64
CA ILE A 40 -15.96 10.13 -14.57
C ILE A 40 -16.74 10.20 -15.89
N ALA A 41 -17.19 9.07 -16.45
CA ALA A 41 -17.97 9.03 -17.69
C ALA A 41 -19.29 9.82 -17.53
N ASP A 42 -20.02 9.60 -16.42
CA ASP A 42 -21.27 10.28 -16.14
C ASP A 42 -21.05 11.81 -15.94
N LEU A 43 -19.96 12.21 -15.26
CA LEU A 43 -19.60 13.62 -15.08
C LEU A 43 -19.14 14.32 -16.38
N LEU A 44 -18.53 13.57 -17.32
CA LEU A 44 -18.07 14.09 -18.60
C LEU A 44 -19.20 14.15 -19.64
N PHE A 45 -20.03 13.11 -19.76
CA PHE A 45 -20.91 12.91 -20.88
C PHE A 45 -22.40 13.14 -20.57
N ASP A 46 -22.82 12.92 -19.32
CA ASP A 46 -24.21 13.08 -18.91
C ASP A 46 -24.47 14.41 -18.23
N SER A 47 -23.71 14.75 -17.17
CA SER A 47 -23.89 16.00 -16.44
C SER A 47 -23.06 17.18 -16.96
N PHE A 48 -22.00 16.92 -17.75
CA PHE A 48 -21.06 17.92 -18.29
C PHE A 48 -20.42 18.82 -17.23
N GLU A 49 -20.28 18.32 -16.00
CA GLU A 49 -19.65 19.07 -14.89
C GLU A 49 -18.12 19.06 -14.96
N VAL A 50 -17.54 18.13 -15.71
CA VAL A 50 -16.10 17.92 -15.87
C VAL A 50 -15.76 17.88 -17.35
N HIS A 51 -14.59 18.42 -17.74
CA HIS A 51 -14.10 18.41 -19.12
C HIS A 51 -12.75 17.74 -19.27
N LYS A 52 -11.94 17.71 -18.20
CA LYS A 52 -10.59 17.19 -18.26
C LYS A 52 -10.15 16.62 -16.91
N VAL A 53 -9.81 15.32 -16.90
CA VAL A 53 -9.50 14.58 -15.69
C VAL A 53 -8.02 14.24 -15.62
N LEU A 54 -7.39 14.44 -14.47
CA LEU A 54 -6.05 13.93 -14.14
C LEU A 54 -6.15 12.79 -13.14
N VAL A 55 -5.67 11.61 -13.52
CA VAL A 55 -5.48 10.47 -12.62
C VAL A 55 -4.01 10.38 -12.21
N ILE A 56 -3.76 10.43 -10.91
CA ILE A 56 -2.45 10.27 -10.29
C ILE A 56 -2.39 8.90 -9.62
N ALA A 57 -1.54 8.00 -10.10
CA ALA A 57 -1.49 6.61 -9.63
C ALA A 57 -0.05 6.10 -9.45
N PRO A 58 0.18 4.96 -8.79
CA PRO A 58 1.46 4.26 -8.83
C PRO A 58 1.85 3.88 -10.27
N LEU A 59 3.15 3.87 -10.60
CA LEU A 59 3.65 3.74 -11.97
C LEU A 59 3.02 2.57 -12.77
N ARG A 60 2.93 1.37 -12.21
CA ARG A 60 2.31 0.22 -12.88
C ARG A 60 0.81 0.43 -13.12
N VAL A 61 0.12 0.94 -12.10
CA VAL A 61 -1.32 1.22 -12.18
C VAL A 61 -1.60 2.30 -13.22
N ALA A 62 -0.78 3.36 -13.22
CA ALA A 62 -0.86 4.44 -14.21
C ALA A 62 -0.62 3.94 -15.63
N ARG A 63 0.31 2.99 -15.81
CA ARG A 63 0.67 2.48 -17.14
C ARG A 63 -0.33 1.47 -17.70
N ASP A 64 -0.86 0.58 -16.85
CA ASP A 64 -1.51 -0.64 -17.32
C ASP A 64 -2.97 -0.78 -16.84
N THR A 65 -3.32 -0.35 -15.61
CA THR A 65 -4.59 -0.74 -14.97
C THR A 65 -5.77 0.11 -15.45
N TRP A 66 -5.63 1.43 -15.46
CA TRP A 66 -6.72 2.35 -15.77
C TRP A 66 -7.22 2.20 -17.21
N THR A 67 -6.30 2.09 -18.16
CA THR A 67 -6.65 1.86 -19.57
C THR A 67 -7.27 0.48 -19.78
N ALA A 68 -6.69 -0.57 -19.17
CA ALA A 68 -7.24 -1.91 -19.26
C ALA A 68 -8.66 -2.03 -18.68
N GLU A 69 -8.98 -1.30 -17.59
CA GLU A 69 -10.34 -1.26 -17.06
C GLU A 69 -11.28 -0.45 -17.95
N ALA A 70 -10.85 0.67 -18.54
CA ALA A 70 -11.65 1.42 -19.49
C ALA A 70 -12.00 0.58 -20.75
N ASP A 71 -11.01 -0.11 -21.31
CA ASP A 71 -11.20 -0.98 -22.49
C ASP A 71 -12.08 -2.21 -22.21
N LYS A 72 -12.15 -2.65 -20.95
CA LYS A 72 -12.87 -3.86 -20.54
C LYS A 72 -14.39 -3.68 -20.57
N TRP A 73 -14.88 -2.51 -20.15
CA TRP A 73 -16.30 -2.27 -19.93
C TRP A 73 -16.95 -1.53 -21.12
N ASP A 74 -18.11 -2.00 -21.56
CA ASP A 74 -18.82 -1.50 -22.72
C ASP A 74 -19.29 -0.04 -22.58
N HIS A 75 -19.70 0.38 -21.40
CA HIS A 75 -20.14 1.74 -21.10
C HIS A 75 -19.00 2.77 -21.00
N LEU A 76 -17.74 2.34 -21.03
CA LEU A 76 -16.55 3.20 -20.93
C LEU A 76 -15.79 3.34 -22.26
N GLN A 77 -16.29 2.75 -23.35
CA GLN A 77 -15.58 2.69 -24.63
C GLN A 77 -15.37 4.06 -25.30
N ASP A 78 -16.19 5.06 -24.94
CA ASP A 78 -16.07 6.43 -25.47
C ASP A 78 -15.03 7.26 -24.73
N LEU A 79 -14.50 6.78 -23.58
CA LEU A 79 -13.48 7.47 -22.82
C LEU A 79 -12.10 7.40 -23.49
N ILE A 80 -11.55 8.55 -23.80
CA ILE A 80 -10.22 8.66 -24.38
C ILE A 80 -9.18 8.86 -23.27
N CYS A 81 -8.34 7.85 -23.06
CA CYS A 81 -7.26 7.88 -22.06
C CYS A 81 -5.91 8.20 -22.68
N SER A 82 -5.12 9.06 -22.05
CA SER A 82 -3.73 9.34 -22.43
C SER A 82 -2.78 9.07 -21.25
N VAL A 83 -1.85 8.14 -21.43
CA VAL A 83 -0.93 7.68 -20.38
C VAL A 83 0.39 8.47 -20.45
N ALA A 84 0.61 9.35 -19.48
CA ALA A 84 1.78 10.24 -19.39
C ALA A 84 2.85 9.66 -18.45
N VAL A 85 3.47 8.55 -18.85
CA VAL A 85 4.56 7.87 -18.14
C VAL A 85 5.79 7.70 -19.03
N GLY A 86 6.94 7.29 -18.45
CA GLY A 86 8.19 7.07 -19.17
C GLY A 86 9.08 8.31 -19.24
N THR A 87 9.79 8.53 -20.36
CA THR A 87 10.68 9.67 -20.55
C THR A 87 9.92 10.99 -20.58
N GLU A 88 10.60 12.11 -20.36
CA GLU A 88 9.99 13.44 -20.42
C GLU A 88 9.32 13.70 -21.80
N ALA A 89 9.97 13.34 -22.89
CA ALA A 89 9.41 13.49 -24.24
C ALA A 89 8.11 12.69 -24.41
N GLN A 90 8.06 11.47 -23.90
CA GLN A 90 6.86 10.63 -23.91
C GLN A 90 5.71 11.23 -23.10
N ARG A 91 6.02 11.73 -21.90
CA ARG A 91 5.03 12.40 -21.03
C ARG A 91 4.48 13.68 -21.69
N ARG A 92 5.35 14.52 -22.26
CA ARG A 92 4.93 15.73 -23.00
C ARG A 92 4.04 15.40 -24.17
N SER A 93 4.42 14.43 -25.00
CA SER A 93 3.62 13.97 -26.12
C SER A 93 2.24 13.48 -25.67
N ALA A 94 2.16 12.72 -24.58
CA ALA A 94 0.90 12.23 -24.04
C ALA A 94 0.01 13.35 -23.50
N LEU A 95 0.57 14.33 -22.78
CA LEU A 95 -0.18 15.46 -22.23
C LEU A 95 -0.68 16.46 -23.28
N MET A 96 -0.06 16.48 -24.47
CA MET A 96 -0.49 17.31 -25.61
C MET A 96 -1.54 16.63 -26.51
N ARG A 97 -1.79 15.32 -26.35
CA ARG A 97 -2.89 14.64 -27.07
C ARG A 97 -4.22 15.08 -26.53
N ARG A 98 -5.23 15.14 -27.41
CA ARG A 98 -6.60 15.34 -26.94
C ARG A 98 -7.07 14.05 -26.27
N ALA A 99 -7.46 14.13 -25.01
CA ALA A 99 -8.00 13.05 -24.23
C ALA A 99 -8.93 13.60 -23.13
N ASP A 100 -9.79 12.74 -22.60
CA ASP A 100 -10.70 13.05 -21.51
C ASP A 100 -9.99 12.82 -20.16
N ILE A 101 -9.21 11.73 -20.10
CA ILE A 101 -8.47 11.29 -18.91
C ILE A 101 -6.97 11.25 -19.21
N TYR A 102 -6.20 11.98 -18.43
CA TYR A 102 -4.75 11.93 -18.45
C TYR A 102 -4.25 11.20 -17.21
N ILE A 103 -3.39 10.20 -17.41
CA ILE A 103 -2.94 9.31 -16.34
C ILE A 103 -1.44 9.51 -16.14
N ILE A 104 -1.03 9.92 -14.94
CA ILE A 104 0.37 10.17 -14.60
C ILE A 104 0.78 9.38 -13.36
N ASN A 105 2.04 8.94 -13.30
CA ASN A 105 2.53 8.35 -12.07
C ASN A 105 2.87 9.42 -11.02
N ARG A 106 2.59 9.10 -9.77
CA ARG A 106 2.72 10.01 -8.61
C ARG A 106 4.10 10.65 -8.46
N GLU A 107 5.15 9.98 -8.93
CA GLU A 107 6.52 10.50 -8.89
C GLU A 107 6.72 11.70 -9.83
N ASN A 108 5.93 11.81 -10.90
CA ASN A 108 6.01 12.86 -11.89
C ASN A 108 5.07 14.05 -11.65
N VAL A 109 4.29 14.04 -10.57
CA VAL A 109 3.36 15.14 -10.24
C VAL A 109 4.09 16.47 -10.06
N GLN A 110 5.23 16.49 -9.36
CA GLN A 110 6.06 17.69 -9.22
C GLN A 110 6.53 18.21 -10.58
N TRP A 111 7.07 17.32 -11.42
CA TRP A 111 7.50 17.69 -12.77
C TRP A 111 6.38 18.31 -13.59
N LEU A 112 5.18 17.70 -13.58
CA LEU A 112 4.02 18.22 -14.31
C LEU A 112 3.69 19.67 -13.89
N ILE A 113 3.67 19.94 -12.59
CA ILE A 113 3.18 21.20 -12.04
C ILE A 113 4.27 22.29 -12.02
N ASP A 114 5.50 21.94 -11.65
CA ASP A 114 6.56 22.92 -11.37
C ASP A 114 7.57 23.07 -12.52
N GLU A 115 7.72 22.06 -13.40
CA GLU A 115 8.86 21.98 -14.33
C GLU A 115 8.44 21.84 -15.80
N SER A 116 7.28 21.23 -16.07
CA SER A 116 6.90 20.92 -17.45
C SER A 116 6.58 22.14 -18.31
N GLY A 117 6.16 23.24 -17.70
CA GLY A 117 5.62 24.40 -18.42
C GLY A 117 4.26 24.16 -19.10
N ILE A 118 3.66 23.00 -18.92
CA ILE A 118 2.33 22.68 -19.43
C ILE A 118 1.29 23.28 -18.48
N PRO A 119 0.30 24.04 -18.98
CA PRO A 119 -0.76 24.58 -18.14
C PRO A 119 -1.49 23.49 -17.37
N PHE A 120 -1.72 23.72 -16.08
CA PHE A 120 -2.55 22.85 -15.25
C PHE A 120 -4.01 23.30 -15.39
N ASP A 121 -4.75 22.64 -16.27
CA ASP A 121 -6.12 22.93 -16.67
C ASP A 121 -7.08 21.73 -16.47
N PHE A 122 -6.81 20.94 -15.45
CA PHE A 122 -7.65 19.80 -15.08
C PHE A 122 -8.75 20.25 -14.10
N ASP A 123 -10.00 19.91 -14.44
CA ASP A 123 -11.17 20.20 -13.62
C ASP A 123 -11.30 19.22 -12.46
N MET A 124 -10.99 17.96 -12.73
CA MET A 124 -11.05 16.86 -11.77
C MET A 124 -9.69 16.20 -11.60
N VAL A 125 -9.36 15.89 -10.35
CA VAL A 125 -8.18 15.11 -10.00
C VAL A 125 -8.59 13.85 -9.24
N VAL A 126 -8.11 12.70 -9.67
CA VAL A 126 -8.23 11.43 -8.95
C VAL A 126 -6.87 11.03 -8.43
N ILE A 127 -6.77 10.75 -7.14
CA ILE A 127 -5.56 10.23 -6.51
C ILE A 127 -5.78 8.75 -6.19
N ASP A 128 -5.25 7.87 -7.04
CA ASP A 128 -5.24 6.44 -6.79
C ASP A 128 -4.10 6.11 -5.83
N GLU A 129 -4.44 5.55 -4.69
CA GLU A 129 -3.63 5.36 -3.50
C GLU A 129 -3.32 6.70 -2.79
N LEU A 130 -4.39 7.30 -2.20
CA LEU A 130 -4.32 8.57 -1.46
C LEU A 130 -3.28 8.55 -0.34
N SER A 131 -3.09 7.40 0.32
CA SER A 131 -2.07 7.17 1.36
C SER A 131 -0.65 7.49 0.90
N SER A 132 -0.40 7.54 -0.40
CA SER A 132 0.89 7.97 -0.97
C SER A 132 1.20 9.45 -0.76
N PHE A 133 0.21 10.27 -0.39
CA PHE A 133 0.32 11.70 -0.10
C PHE A 133 0.34 12.04 1.40
N LYS A 134 0.37 11.06 2.28
CA LYS A 134 0.41 11.23 3.75
C LYS A 134 1.58 12.05 4.30
N ASN A 135 2.67 12.19 3.56
CA ASN A 135 3.80 13.03 3.96
C ASN A 135 3.73 14.41 3.29
N HIS A 136 3.29 15.41 4.06
CA HIS A 136 3.16 16.81 3.63
C HIS A 136 4.48 17.52 3.29
N GLN A 137 5.64 16.96 3.67
CA GLN A 137 6.94 17.54 3.37
C GLN A 137 7.42 17.21 1.96
N THR A 138 6.83 16.20 1.30
CA THR A 138 7.22 15.78 -0.05
C THR A 138 6.97 16.87 -1.08
N LYS A 139 7.84 16.92 -2.09
CA LYS A 139 7.70 17.87 -3.21
C LYS A 139 6.36 17.69 -3.93
N ARG A 140 5.97 16.45 -4.23
CA ARG A 140 4.69 16.14 -4.90
C ARG A 140 3.47 16.66 -4.14
N PHE A 141 3.47 16.54 -2.79
CA PHE A 141 2.39 17.09 -1.96
C PHE A 141 2.32 18.61 -2.10
N LYS A 142 3.46 19.29 -1.95
CA LYS A 142 3.55 20.75 -2.04
C LYS A 142 3.15 21.27 -3.41
N SER A 143 3.58 20.59 -4.48
CA SER A 143 3.23 20.95 -5.86
C SER A 143 1.72 20.78 -6.11
N LEU A 144 1.13 19.64 -5.73
CA LEU A 144 -0.31 19.41 -5.91
C LEU A 144 -1.14 20.46 -5.13
N LEU A 145 -0.71 20.81 -3.91
CA LEU A 145 -1.40 21.80 -3.10
C LEU A 145 -1.42 23.20 -3.73
N LYS A 146 -0.39 23.57 -4.53
CA LYS A 146 -0.36 24.86 -5.26
C LYS A 146 -1.48 24.98 -6.29
N VAL A 147 -1.78 23.89 -6.99
CA VAL A 147 -2.79 23.87 -8.06
C VAL A 147 -4.16 23.43 -7.58
N ARG A 148 -4.26 22.89 -6.36
CA ARG A 148 -5.54 22.42 -5.79
C ARG A 148 -6.70 23.45 -5.88
N PRO A 149 -6.48 24.77 -5.70
CA PRO A 149 -7.54 25.75 -5.85
C PRO A 149 -8.14 25.85 -7.26
N LYS A 150 -7.45 25.33 -8.29
CA LYS A 150 -7.96 25.29 -9.67
C LYS A 150 -8.80 24.05 -9.97
N VAL A 151 -8.79 23.07 -9.07
CA VAL A 151 -9.47 21.78 -9.23
C VAL A 151 -10.85 21.88 -8.60
N SER A 152 -11.89 21.73 -9.40
CA SER A 152 -13.29 21.76 -8.94
C SER A 152 -13.69 20.49 -8.21
N ARG A 153 -13.23 19.33 -8.70
CA ARG A 153 -13.56 18.02 -8.11
C ARG A 153 -12.29 17.21 -7.81
N ILE A 154 -12.25 16.56 -6.66
CA ILE A 154 -11.13 15.69 -6.27
C ILE A 154 -11.63 14.40 -5.61
N VAL A 155 -11.07 13.28 -6.02
CA VAL A 155 -11.36 11.96 -5.45
C VAL A 155 -10.06 11.32 -4.96
N GLY A 156 -10.05 10.90 -3.71
CA GLY A 156 -8.95 10.14 -3.12
C GLY A 156 -9.36 8.68 -2.91
N LEU A 157 -8.67 7.75 -3.54
CA LEU A 157 -8.92 6.32 -3.44
C LEU A 157 -7.85 5.67 -2.57
N THR A 158 -8.24 4.85 -1.60
CA THR A 158 -7.31 3.99 -0.86
C THR A 158 -8.04 2.82 -0.20
N GLY A 159 -7.35 1.69 -0.06
CA GLY A 159 -7.79 0.59 0.80
C GLY A 159 -7.16 0.62 2.18
N THR A 160 -6.20 1.51 2.39
CA THR A 160 -5.36 1.56 3.60
C THR A 160 -5.21 2.98 4.13
N PRO A 161 -6.35 3.66 4.48
CA PRO A 161 -6.28 4.96 5.12
C PRO A 161 -5.56 4.83 6.47
N ALA A 162 -4.87 5.85 6.93
CA ALA A 162 -4.18 5.89 8.22
C ALA A 162 -3.19 4.73 8.45
N SER A 163 -2.47 4.29 7.41
CA SER A 163 -1.55 3.14 7.47
C SER A 163 -0.41 3.26 8.50
N ASN A 164 -0.09 4.47 8.97
CA ASN A 164 0.81 4.73 10.11
C ASN A 164 0.10 5.37 11.30
N GLY A 165 -1.23 5.44 11.29
CA GLY A 165 -2.07 6.02 12.32
C GLY A 165 -2.72 7.35 11.89
N LEU A 166 -3.51 7.92 12.80
CA LEU A 166 -4.37 9.10 12.55
C LEU A 166 -3.61 10.35 12.06
N MET A 167 -2.30 10.41 12.29
CA MET A 167 -1.46 11.53 11.83
C MET A 167 -1.40 11.63 10.30
N ASP A 168 -1.53 10.51 9.59
CA ASP A 168 -1.50 10.45 8.13
C ASP A 168 -2.68 11.21 7.51
N LEU A 169 -3.85 11.15 8.15
CA LEU A 169 -5.11 11.73 7.66
C LEU A 169 -5.03 13.24 7.43
N TRP A 170 -4.24 13.97 8.24
CA TRP A 170 -4.14 15.41 8.04
C TRP A 170 -3.65 15.79 6.63
N ALA A 171 -2.60 15.13 6.14
CA ALA A 171 -2.05 15.44 4.83
C ALA A 171 -3.00 15.01 3.70
N GLU A 172 -3.64 13.86 3.84
CA GLU A 172 -4.60 13.33 2.89
C GLU A 172 -5.80 14.28 2.74
N PHE A 173 -6.42 14.68 3.86
CA PHE A 173 -7.55 15.60 3.85
C PHE A 173 -7.15 17.04 3.53
N ARG A 174 -5.91 17.45 3.83
CA ARG A 174 -5.40 18.77 3.42
C ARG A 174 -5.37 18.94 1.90
N ILE A 175 -5.14 17.88 1.14
CA ILE A 175 -5.26 17.89 -0.32
C ILE A 175 -6.73 17.83 -0.75
N LEU A 176 -7.55 16.98 -0.15
CA LEU A 176 -8.94 16.80 -0.56
C LEU A 176 -9.78 18.07 -0.38
N ASP A 177 -9.72 18.69 0.80
CA ASP A 177 -10.59 19.81 1.17
C ASP A 177 -9.86 21.11 1.49
N MET A 178 -8.57 21.21 1.22
CA MET A 178 -7.72 22.36 1.55
C MET A 178 -7.68 22.71 3.04
N GLY A 179 -7.95 21.74 3.92
CA GLY A 179 -7.91 21.85 5.37
C GLY A 179 -9.18 22.47 5.96
N GLN A 180 -10.32 22.31 5.32
CA GLN A 180 -11.62 22.73 5.88
C GLN A 180 -11.97 21.90 7.12
N ARG A 181 -11.69 20.59 7.13
CA ARG A 181 -12.05 19.67 8.21
C ARG A 181 -10.96 19.53 9.25
N LEU A 182 -9.77 19.13 8.85
CA LEU A 182 -8.67 18.84 9.79
C LEU A 182 -7.69 20.03 9.98
N GLY A 183 -8.05 21.21 9.46
CA GLY A 183 -7.28 22.43 9.61
C GLY A 183 -6.17 22.60 8.56
N ARG A 184 -5.79 23.86 8.32
CA ARG A 184 -4.78 24.22 7.32
C ARG A 184 -3.34 23.92 7.76
N PHE A 185 -3.08 23.88 9.06
CA PHE A 185 -1.75 23.78 9.64
C PHE A 185 -1.63 22.52 10.48
N ILE A 186 -0.62 21.72 10.19
CA ILE A 186 -0.34 20.48 10.94
C ILE A 186 -0.06 20.72 12.42
N THR A 187 0.50 21.88 12.77
CA THR A 187 0.75 22.26 14.16
C THR A 187 -0.58 22.31 14.95
N LYS A 188 -1.63 22.93 14.37
CA LYS A 188 -2.95 22.98 15.00
C LYS A 188 -3.54 21.56 15.15
N TYR A 189 -3.49 20.75 14.10
CA TYR A 189 -3.95 19.36 14.14
C TYR A 189 -3.26 18.54 15.25
N ARG A 190 -1.92 18.73 15.38
CA ARG A 190 -1.15 18.09 16.45
C ARG A 190 -1.57 18.56 17.83
N THR A 191 -1.77 19.88 18.01
CA THR A 191 -2.18 20.45 19.30
C THR A 191 -3.59 20.03 19.68
N ASP A 192 -4.51 19.96 18.70
CA ASP A 192 -5.91 19.66 18.96
C ASP A 192 -6.16 18.17 19.25
N TYR A 193 -5.39 17.27 18.64
CA TYR A 193 -5.69 15.82 18.67
C TYR A 193 -4.58 14.94 19.25
N PHE A 194 -3.40 15.49 19.54
CA PHE A 194 -2.26 14.66 19.96
C PHE A 194 -1.48 15.29 21.11
N THR A 195 -0.75 14.44 21.82
CA THR A 195 0.25 14.83 22.79
C THR A 195 1.63 14.31 22.38
N PRO A 196 2.74 15.04 22.64
CA PRO A 196 4.08 14.53 22.44
C PRO A 196 4.30 13.23 23.21
N ASP A 197 4.84 12.20 22.54
CA ASP A 197 5.12 10.89 23.14
C ASP A 197 6.61 10.71 23.40
N LYS A 198 7.43 10.71 22.32
CA LYS A 198 8.88 10.62 22.44
C LYS A 198 9.53 11.94 22.06
N ARG A 199 10.35 12.47 22.94
CA ARG A 199 11.08 13.72 22.70
C ARG A 199 12.51 13.67 23.23
N ASN A 200 13.41 14.43 22.60
CA ASN A 200 14.72 14.75 23.14
C ASN A 200 14.87 16.27 23.15
N GLY A 201 14.91 16.87 24.34
CA GLY A 201 14.86 18.31 24.49
C GLY A 201 13.61 18.92 23.82
N GLN A 202 13.83 19.78 22.84
CA GLN A 202 12.76 20.45 22.08
C GLN A 202 12.27 19.66 20.85
N VAL A 203 12.97 18.60 20.45
CA VAL A 203 12.62 17.80 19.26
C VAL A 203 11.66 16.69 19.64
N ILE A 204 10.46 16.70 19.04
CA ILE A 204 9.42 15.67 19.23
C ILE A 204 9.51 14.67 18.07
N TYR A 205 9.76 13.39 18.40
CA TYR A 205 9.90 12.31 17.41
C TYR A 205 8.60 11.56 17.14
N SER A 206 7.70 11.48 18.13
CA SER A 206 6.42 10.83 17.97
C SER A 206 5.32 11.54 18.77
N TYR A 207 4.09 11.33 18.29
CA TYR A 207 2.87 11.86 18.90
C TYR A 207 1.93 10.72 19.22
N LYS A 208 1.23 10.82 20.34
CA LYS A 208 0.18 9.89 20.77
C LYS A 208 -1.17 10.60 20.67
N PRO A 209 -2.21 9.98 20.09
CA PRO A 209 -3.53 10.59 20.05
C PRO A 209 -4.10 10.78 21.46
N LEU A 210 -4.83 11.87 21.63
CA LEU A 210 -5.63 12.13 22.84
C LEU A 210 -6.82 11.15 22.89
N PRO A 211 -7.39 10.87 24.07
CA PRO A 211 -8.46 9.87 24.20
C PRO A 211 -9.69 10.11 23.32
N TYR A 212 -9.98 11.36 22.99
CA TYR A 212 -11.13 11.76 22.17
C TYR A 212 -10.77 11.97 20.68
N ALA A 213 -9.48 11.91 20.34
CA ALA A 213 -8.99 12.34 19.01
C ALA A 213 -9.58 11.49 17.89
N GLU A 214 -9.66 10.19 18.11
CA GLU A 214 -10.15 9.23 17.14
C GLU A 214 -11.59 9.55 16.71
N ASP A 215 -12.51 9.61 17.66
CA ASP A 215 -13.93 9.92 17.41
C ASP A 215 -14.13 11.33 16.83
N ALA A 216 -13.33 12.28 17.28
CA ALA A 216 -13.44 13.66 16.81
C ALA A 216 -12.96 13.78 15.36
N ILE A 217 -11.84 13.17 15.00
CA ILE A 217 -11.32 13.15 13.62
C ILE A 217 -12.31 12.46 12.69
N TYR A 218 -12.83 11.28 13.08
CA TYR A 218 -13.76 10.51 12.24
C TYR A 218 -15.05 11.26 11.96
N ARG A 219 -15.63 11.93 12.96
CA ARG A 219 -16.78 12.80 12.78
C ARG A 219 -16.52 13.98 11.83
N GLN A 220 -15.32 14.55 11.91
CA GLN A 220 -14.94 15.69 11.06
C GLN A 220 -14.85 15.31 9.57
N ILE A 221 -14.45 14.09 9.24
CA ILE A 221 -14.22 13.66 7.86
C ILE A 221 -15.38 12.85 7.26
N SER A 222 -16.34 12.43 8.09
CA SER A 222 -17.40 11.48 7.70
C SER A 222 -18.30 11.98 6.57
N ASP A 223 -18.49 13.28 6.45
CA ASP A 223 -19.36 13.89 5.44
C ASP A 223 -18.78 13.89 4.00
N ILE A 224 -17.48 13.63 3.84
CA ILE A 224 -16.85 13.46 2.52
C ILE A 224 -16.12 12.10 2.40
N THR A 225 -16.41 11.18 3.28
CA THR A 225 -15.71 9.89 3.31
C THR A 225 -16.70 8.73 3.36
N ILE A 226 -16.51 7.77 2.49
CA ILE A 226 -17.15 6.46 2.60
C ILE A 226 -16.13 5.36 2.69
N SER A 227 -16.46 4.30 3.42
CA SER A 227 -15.67 3.09 3.49
C SER A 227 -16.51 1.84 3.29
N MET A 228 -15.89 0.80 2.71
CA MET A 228 -16.52 -0.49 2.50
C MET A 228 -15.49 -1.60 2.64
N LYS A 229 -15.85 -2.66 3.38
CA LYS A 229 -15.03 -3.86 3.52
C LYS A 229 -15.46 -4.92 2.51
N SER A 230 -14.51 -5.61 1.91
CA SER A 230 -14.79 -6.71 0.97
C SER A 230 -15.63 -7.81 1.62
N ALA A 231 -15.40 -8.09 2.90
CA ALA A 231 -16.13 -9.11 3.64
C ALA A 231 -17.63 -8.82 3.82
N ASP A 232 -18.06 -7.55 3.71
CA ASP A 232 -19.46 -7.15 3.87
C ASP A 232 -20.27 -7.30 2.57
N HIS A 233 -19.58 -7.30 1.42
CA HIS A 233 -20.23 -7.19 0.10
C HIS A 233 -19.91 -8.34 -0.85
N LEU A 234 -18.84 -9.10 -0.58
CA LEU A 234 -18.37 -10.17 -1.45
C LEU A 234 -18.26 -11.48 -0.70
N HIS A 235 -18.44 -12.58 -1.42
CA HIS A 235 -18.12 -13.90 -0.87
C HIS A 235 -16.60 -14.07 -0.82
N MET A 236 -16.04 -13.85 0.38
CA MET A 236 -14.61 -13.92 0.64
C MET A 236 -14.24 -15.25 1.31
N PRO A 237 -13.09 -15.86 0.96
CA PRO A 237 -12.58 -17.01 1.69
C PRO A 237 -12.24 -16.62 3.13
N LYS A 238 -12.23 -17.59 4.02
CA LYS A 238 -11.78 -17.39 5.40
C LYS A 238 -10.29 -17.03 5.40
N LEU A 239 -9.91 -15.96 6.09
CA LEU A 239 -8.51 -15.60 6.31
C LEU A 239 -8.02 -16.19 7.63
N VAL A 240 -6.95 -16.98 7.60
CA VAL A 240 -6.33 -17.57 8.78
C VAL A 240 -4.88 -17.10 8.87
N SER A 241 -4.54 -16.47 9.98
CA SER A 241 -3.17 -16.02 10.26
C SER A 241 -2.53 -16.90 11.32
N SER A 242 -1.27 -17.26 11.13
CA SER A 242 -0.49 -18.06 12.08
C SER A 242 0.97 -17.59 12.11
N GLU A 243 1.64 -17.88 13.23
CA GLU A 243 3.07 -17.63 13.39
C GLU A 243 3.84 -18.95 13.48
N TYR A 244 4.93 -19.04 12.72
CA TYR A 244 5.95 -20.09 12.88
C TYR A 244 7.14 -19.47 13.62
N THR A 245 7.25 -19.78 14.90
CA THR A 245 8.28 -19.20 15.76
C THR A 245 9.59 -19.96 15.63
N VAL A 246 10.66 -19.29 15.22
CA VAL A 246 12.02 -19.80 15.24
C VAL A 246 12.81 -19.24 16.41
N ARG A 247 13.79 -20.00 16.90
CA ARG A 247 14.66 -19.59 18.01
C ARG A 247 16.10 -19.59 17.57
N LEU A 248 16.82 -18.56 17.91
CA LEU A 248 18.26 -18.48 17.76
C LEU A 248 18.94 -19.39 18.81
N SER A 249 20.11 -19.92 18.48
CA SER A 249 21.00 -20.52 19.48
C SER A 249 21.54 -19.44 20.43
N GLU A 250 22.13 -19.83 21.54
CA GLU A 250 22.72 -18.89 22.50
C GLU A 250 23.77 -17.98 21.84
N ASP A 251 24.64 -18.55 20.99
CA ASP A 251 25.67 -17.80 20.27
C ASP A 251 25.06 -16.84 19.23
N GLU A 252 24.05 -17.28 18.49
CA GLU A 252 23.33 -16.44 17.50
C GLU A 252 22.58 -15.30 18.22
N GLN A 253 21.94 -15.59 19.36
CA GLN A 253 21.24 -14.61 20.18
C GLN A 253 22.22 -13.60 20.80
N LYS A 254 23.39 -14.06 21.22
CA LYS A 254 24.45 -13.18 21.72
C LYS A 254 24.90 -12.21 20.61
N LYS A 255 25.23 -12.71 19.43
CA LYS A 255 25.61 -11.88 18.27
C LYS A 255 24.53 -10.84 17.93
N TYR A 256 23.24 -11.23 17.98
CA TYR A 256 22.12 -10.31 17.76
C TYR A 256 22.09 -9.21 18.83
N THR A 257 22.31 -9.57 20.09
CA THR A 257 22.29 -8.63 21.21
C THR A 257 23.48 -7.69 21.18
N ASP A 258 24.67 -8.21 20.87
CA ASP A 258 25.91 -7.43 20.76
C ASP A 258 25.80 -6.39 19.63
N LEU A 259 25.34 -6.80 18.43
CA LEU A 259 25.08 -5.89 17.32
C LEU A 259 24.05 -4.80 17.71
N LYS A 260 22.98 -5.18 18.40
CA LYS A 260 21.96 -4.23 18.86
C LYS A 260 22.55 -3.21 19.83
N GLN A 261 23.41 -3.64 20.76
CA GLN A 261 24.08 -2.75 21.72
C GLN A 261 25.07 -1.83 21.03
N GLU A 262 25.91 -2.36 20.14
CA GLU A 262 26.89 -1.58 19.36
C GLU A 262 26.20 -0.48 18.53
N LEU A 263 25.13 -0.84 17.81
CA LEU A 263 24.35 0.10 17.01
C LEU A 263 23.62 1.14 17.86
N VAL A 264 23.20 0.80 19.08
CA VAL A 264 22.60 1.77 20.02
C VAL A 264 23.67 2.70 20.59
N LEU A 265 24.84 2.18 20.99
CA LEU A 265 25.96 3.00 21.50
C LEU A 265 26.48 3.97 20.43
N SER A 266 26.56 3.53 19.18
CA SER A 266 26.94 4.44 18.06
C SER A 266 25.94 5.56 17.81
N LEU A 267 24.71 5.47 18.36
CA LEU A 267 23.69 6.50 18.29
C LEU A 267 23.67 7.43 19.52
N ASP A 268 24.20 6.99 20.69
CA ASP A 268 24.23 7.82 21.89
C ASP A 268 25.24 8.97 21.75
N ASP A 269 26.30 8.81 20.92
CA ASP A 269 27.27 9.86 20.58
C ASP A 269 26.82 10.75 19.41
N ALA A 270 25.73 10.42 18.71
CA ALA A 270 25.15 11.18 17.60
C ALA A 270 23.69 11.53 17.90
N GLU A 271 23.20 12.68 17.42
CA GLU A 271 21.76 12.98 17.46
C GLU A 271 20.95 11.82 16.87
N ILE A 272 20.04 11.23 17.66
CA ILE A 272 19.13 10.18 17.21
C ILE A 272 18.17 10.78 16.19
N THR A 273 18.49 10.67 14.91
CA THR A 273 17.60 11.06 13.81
C THR A 273 16.69 9.90 13.42
N ALA A 274 15.56 10.21 12.78
CA ALA A 274 14.68 9.18 12.22
C ALA A 274 15.41 8.28 11.19
N ALA A 275 16.42 8.81 10.50
CA ALA A 275 17.25 8.08 9.56
C ALA A 275 18.12 7.01 10.27
N ASN A 276 18.72 7.38 11.39
CA ASN A 276 19.57 6.47 12.19
C ASN A 276 18.73 5.33 12.79
N ALA A 277 17.53 5.65 13.32
CA ALA A 277 16.60 4.65 13.84
C ALA A 277 16.10 3.68 12.74
N ALA A 278 15.86 4.16 11.54
CA ALA A 278 15.47 3.34 10.41
C ALA A 278 16.63 2.41 9.96
N SER A 279 17.86 2.92 9.94
CA SER A 279 19.05 2.13 9.65
C SER A 279 19.26 1.01 10.67
N LEU A 280 19.18 1.33 11.96
CA LEU A 280 19.23 0.36 13.05
C LEU A 280 18.16 -0.74 12.88
N SER A 281 16.92 -0.34 12.68
CA SER A 281 15.82 -1.27 12.46
C SER A 281 16.07 -2.16 11.23
N GLY A 282 16.62 -1.60 10.16
CA GLY A 282 16.99 -2.34 8.95
C GLY A 282 18.06 -3.42 9.22
N LYS A 283 19.14 -3.08 9.90
CA LYS A 283 20.22 -4.04 10.25
C LYS A 283 19.72 -5.16 11.19
N LEU A 284 18.91 -4.82 12.19
CA LEU A 284 18.30 -5.81 13.08
C LEU A 284 17.35 -6.75 12.36
N SER A 285 16.57 -6.26 11.39
CA SER A 285 15.68 -7.09 10.56
C SER A 285 16.48 -8.00 9.61
N GLN A 286 17.58 -7.51 9.02
CA GLN A 286 18.50 -8.32 8.22
C GLN A 286 19.04 -9.50 9.06
N MET A 287 19.52 -9.22 10.26
CA MET A 287 20.07 -10.24 11.14
C MET A 287 19.00 -11.24 11.62
N ALA A 288 17.79 -10.78 11.92
CA ALA A 288 16.67 -11.67 12.26
C ALA A 288 16.32 -12.63 11.10
N ASN A 289 16.54 -12.21 9.84
CA ASN A 289 16.38 -13.05 8.66
C ASN A 289 17.62 -13.96 8.41
N GLY A 290 18.72 -13.76 9.13
CA GLY A 290 19.89 -14.65 9.14
C GLY A 290 21.08 -14.21 8.28
N ALA A 291 21.09 -12.96 7.77
CA ALA A 291 22.25 -12.37 7.11
C ALA A 291 22.22 -10.84 7.23
N ILE A 292 23.37 -10.20 7.11
CA ILE A 292 23.52 -8.74 7.10
C ILE A 292 24.38 -8.29 5.92
N TYR A 293 24.21 -7.05 5.48
CA TYR A 293 25.18 -6.42 4.59
C TYR A 293 26.28 -5.75 5.41
N ASP A 294 27.53 -5.95 5.02
CA ASP A 294 28.66 -5.16 5.52
C ASP A 294 28.67 -3.74 4.93
N ASP A 295 29.69 -2.95 5.26
CA ASP A 295 29.84 -1.57 4.75
C ASP A 295 30.16 -1.54 3.24
N GLY A 296 30.69 -2.63 2.67
CA GLY A 296 30.92 -2.80 1.24
C GLY A 296 29.68 -3.27 0.47
N GLY A 297 28.60 -3.62 1.17
CA GLY A 297 27.37 -4.15 0.59
C GLY A 297 27.40 -5.67 0.35
N GLU A 298 28.45 -6.36 0.79
CA GLU A 298 28.55 -7.81 0.71
C GLU A 298 27.70 -8.49 1.78
N THR A 299 27.20 -9.69 1.48
CA THR A 299 26.31 -10.42 2.39
C THR A 299 27.09 -11.32 3.34
N ILE A 300 27.01 -11.03 4.65
CA ILE A 300 27.54 -11.89 5.72
C ILE A 300 26.41 -12.78 6.25
N ARG A 301 26.55 -14.10 6.10
CA ARG A 301 25.61 -15.09 6.62
C ARG A 301 25.83 -15.30 8.11
N ILE A 302 24.75 -15.28 8.89
CA ILE A 302 24.76 -15.43 10.35
C ILE A 302 24.13 -16.76 10.77
N HIS A 303 22.94 -17.07 10.26
CA HIS A 303 22.22 -18.31 10.55
C HIS A 303 21.19 -18.63 9.45
N ASP A 304 20.70 -19.87 9.44
CA ASP A 304 19.72 -20.34 8.47
C ASP A 304 18.35 -20.68 9.10
N ARG A 305 18.07 -20.26 10.34
CA ARG A 305 16.87 -20.63 11.10
C ARG A 305 15.54 -20.39 10.36
N LYS A 306 15.40 -19.25 9.68
CA LYS A 306 14.20 -18.98 8.87
C LYS A 306 14.16 -19.81 7.59
N LEU A 307 15.32 -20.17 7.02
CA LEU A 307 15.38 -21.09 5.86
C LEU A 307 14.95 -22.49 6.23
N ASP A 308 15.39 -22.97 7.40
CA ASP A 308 14.99 -24.29 7.90
C ASP A 308 13.47 -24.31 8.18
N ALA A 309 12.92 -23.25 8.80
CA ALA A 309 11.49 -23.09 9.00
C ALA A 309 10.70 -23.02 7.68
N LEU A 310 11.25 -22.35 6.65
CA LEU A 310 10.61 -22.31 5.33
C LEU A 310 10.60 -23.68 4.67
N GLU A 311 11.65 -24.48 4.83
CA GLU A 311 11.74 -25.86 4.35
C GLU A 311 10.65 -26.72 5.03
N ASP A 312 10.53 -26.65 6.37
CA ASP A 312 9.48 -27.36 7.12
C ASP A 312 8.07 -26.97 6.63
N ILE A 313 7.83 -25.67 6.36
CA ILE A 313 6.55 -25.18 5.86
C ILE A 313 6.26 -25.72 4.45
N ILE A 314 7.25 -25.74 3.57
CA ILE A 314 7.11 -26.28 2.21
C ILE A 314 6.80 -27.77 2.24
N GLU A 315 7.52 -28.52 3.10
CA GLU A 315 7.26 -29.95 3.28
C GLU A 315 5.84 -30.19 3.81
N ALA A 316 5.42 -29.44 4.85
CA ALA A 316 4.08 -29.52 5.42
C ALA A 316 2.97 -29.12 4.41
N ALA A 317 3.26 -28.27 3.46
CA ALA A 317 2.32 -27.89 2.41
C ALA A 317 2.03 -29.03 1.42
N ASN A 318 2.86 -30.07 1.40
CA ASN A 318 2.69 -31.28 0.60
C ASN A 318 2.32 -31.00 -0.86
N GLY A 319 3.12 -30.15 -1.52
CA GLY A 319 2.96 -29.77 -2.93
C GLY A 319 1.91 -28.69 -3.20
N LYS A 320 1.17 -28.19 -2.19
CA LYS A 320 0.30 -27.03 -2.36
C LYS A 320 1.12 -25.78 -2.62
N PRO A 321 0.68 -24.92 -3.56
CA PRO A 321 1.44 -23.71 -3.91
C PRO A 321 1.57 -22.73 -2.76
N LEU A 322 2.78 -22.17 -2.57
CA LEU A 322 3.12 -21.19 -1.56
C LEU A 322 3.65 -19.91 -2.20
N LEU A 323 3.08 -18.77 -1.83
CA LEU A 323 3.61 -17.45 -2.15
C LEU A 323 4.51 -16.98 -1.01
N VAL A 324 5.81 -16.89 -1.23
CA VAL A 324 6.80 -16.51 -0.22
C VAL A 324 7.18 -15.04 -0.39
N ALA A 325 6.85 -14.23 0.63
CA ALA A 325 7.19 -12.82 0.69
C ALA A 325 8.57 -12.63 1.35
N TYR A 326 9.51 -12.06 0.62
CA TYR A 326 10.86 -11.72 1.10
C TYR A 326 11.05 -10.21 1.17
N TRP A 327 12.02 -9.74 1.96
CA TRP A 327 12.24 -8.30 2.13
C TRP A 327 13.59 -7.82 1.58
N PHE A 328 14.67 -8.53 1.85
CA PHE A 328 16.01 -8.16 1.42
C PHE A 328 16.49 -8.95 0.20
N LYS A 329 17.45 -8.40 -0.55
CA LYS A 329 18.07 -9.11 -1.69
C LYS A 329 18.76 -10.41 -1.23
N HIS A 330 19.42 -10.38 -0.05
CA HIS A 330 20.02 -11.59 0.51
C HIS A 330 18.98 -12.66 0.87
N ASP A 331 17.76 -12.29 1.27
CA ASP A 331 16.67 -13.27 1.49
C ASP A 331 16.37 -14.00 0.20
N LEU A 332 16.15 -13.23 -0.91
CA LEU A 332 15.89 -13.80 -2.22
C LEU A 332 16.98 -14.78 -2.67
N ILE A 333 18.25 -14.37 -2.54
CA ILE A 333 19.40 -15.21 -2.94
C ILE A 333 19.43 -16.49 -2.12
N ARG A 334 19.36 -16.39 -0.79
CA ARG A 334 19.44 -17.53 0.13
C ARG A 334 18.26 -18.49 0.00
N ILE A 335 17.05 -17.97 -0.17
CA ILE A 335 15.87 -18.79 -0.45
C ILE A 335 16.03 -19.50 -1.78
N SER A 336 16.47 -18.82 -2.84
CA SER A 336 16.66 -19.41 -4.16
C SER A 336 17.71 -20.53 -4.12
N GLU A 337 18.85 -20.32 -3.46
CA GLU A 337 19.90 -21.35 -3.29
C GLU A 337 19.37 -22.58 -2.51
N ARG A 338 18.58 -22.36 -1.45
CA ARG A 338 17.98 -23.45 -0.67
C ARG A 338 17.00 -24.26 -1.52
N LEU A 339 16.10 -23.60 -2.26
CA LEU A 339 15.13 -24.27 -3.14
C LEU A 339 15.82 -25.04 -4.27
N GLN A 340 16.88 -24.48 -4.88
CA GLN A 340 17.69 -25.18 -5.89
C GLN A 340 18.36 -26.44 -5.31
N LYS A 341 18.94 -26.34 -4.12
CA LYS A 341 19.55 -27.48 -3.43
C LYS A 341 18.55 -28.60 -3.14
N LEU A 342 17.30 -28.24 -2.85
CA LEU A 342 16.21 -29.17 -2.58
C LEU A 342 15.50 -29.65 -3.85
N HIS A 343 15.93 -29.20 -5.03
CA HIS A 343 15.28 -29.48 -6.33
C HIS A 343 13.81 -29.09 -6.37
N ILE A 344 13.39 -28.04 -5.63
CA ILE A 344 12.03 -27.52 -5.62
C ILE A 344 11.89 -26.48 -6.72
N PRO A 345 10.97 -26.66 -7.69
CA PRO A 345 10.71 -25.66 -8.71
C PRO A 345 10.14 -24.37 -8.12
N PHE A 346 10.70 -23.23 -8.51
CA PHE A 346 10.22 -21.93 -8.06
C PHE A 346 10.40 -20.86 -9.14
N SER A 347 9.71 -19.75 -8.98
CA SER A 347 9.92 -18.57 -9.82
C SER A 347 9.68 -17.28 -9.01
N ARG A 348 10.35 -16.21 -9.41
CA ARG A 348 10.09 -14.87 -8.93
C ARG A 348 8.97 -14.24 -9.75
N LEU A 349 8.03 -13.53 -9.07
CA LEU A 349 6.88 -12.89 -9.72
C LEU A 349 7.19 -11.41 -10.04
N ASP A 350 8.01 -11.16 -11.03
CA ASP A 350 8.42 -9.81 -11.44
C ASP A 350 7.94 -9.40 -12.84
N ASP A 351 7.43 -10.33 -13.63
CA ASP A 351 6.87 -10.07 -14.95
C ASP A 351 5.52 -10.78 -15.21
N ALA A 352 4.86 -10.44 -16.31
CA ALA A 352 3.57 -11.00 -16.68
C ALA A 352 3.66 -12.50 -17.05
N ALA A 353 4.82 -12.98 -17.50
CA ALA A 353 5.00 -14.38 -17.87
C ALA A 353 5.06 -15.26 -16.63
N SER A 354 5.85 -14.88 -15.62
CA SER A 354 5.95 -15.60 -14.35
C SER A 354 4.62 -15.63 -13.60
N ILE A 355 3.84 -14.55 -13.66
CA ILE A 355 2.50 -14.47 -13.06
C ILE A 355 1.54 -15.44 -13.75
N ARG A 356 1.54 -15.52 -15.09
CA ARG A 356 0.71 -16.49 -15.81
C ARG A 356 1.08 -17.93 -15.47
N ARG A 357 2.38 -18.24 -15.42
CA ARG A 357 2.89 -19.56 -15.05
C ARG A 357 2.49 -19.95 -13.61
N TRP A 358 2.54 -18.99 -12.68
CA TRP A 358 2.04 -19.18 -11.32
C TRP A 358 0.55 -19.53 -11.30
N ASN A 359 -0.27 -18.73 -11.98
CA ASN A 359 -1.71 -18.95 -12.04
C ASN A 359 -2.11 -20.26 -12.74
N ASN A 360 -1.24 -20.78 -13.61
CA ASN A 360 -1.39 -22.10 -14.24
C ASN A 360 -0.88 -23.25 -13.35
N GLY A 361 -0.31 -22.98 -12.17
CA GLY A 361 0.20 -24.02 -11.27
C GLY A 361 1.49 -24.69 -11.74
N GLU A 362 2.34 -24.01 -12.55
CA GLU A 362 3.54 -24.61 -13.14
C GLU A 362 4.69 -24.83 -12.15
N PHE A 363 4.63 -24.24 -10.97
CA PHE A 363 5.62 -24.40 -9.91
C PHE A 363 5.01 -24.19 -8.52
N PRO A 364 5.50 -24.93 -7.50
CA PRO A 364 4.88 -24.90 -6.16
C PRO A 364 5.31 -23.73 -5.29
N VAL A 365 6.40 -23.01 -5.61
CA VAL A 365 6.88 -21.88 -4.79
C VAL A 365 7.06 -20.65 -5.65
N ALA A 366 6.36 -19.57 -5.30
CA ALA A 366 6.53 -18.27 -5.90
C ALA A 366 7.20 -17.31 -4.91
N LEU A 367 8.17 -16.51 -5.39
CA LEU A 367 8.87 -15.51 -4.58
C LEU A 367 8.39 -14.10 -4.97
N ILE A 368 7.98 -13.29 -3.99
CA ILE A 368 7.49 -11.94 -4.22
C ILE A 368 8.10 -10.95 -3.24
N HIS A 369 8.49 -9.78 -3.75
CA HIS A 369 8.80 -8.64 -2.88
C HIS A 369 7.52 -7.80 -2.65
N PRO A 370 7.12 -7.48 -1.41
CA PRO A 370 5.87 -6.79 -1.12
C PRO A 370 5.68 -5.47 -1.87
N ALA A 371 6.74 -4.69 -2.08
CA ALA A 371 6.67 -3.47 -2.88
C ALA A 371 6.32 -3.72 -4.36
N SER A 372 6.61 -4.90 -4.90
CA SER A 372 6.20 -5.31 -6.24
C SER A 372 4.75 -5.79 -6.29
N ALA A 373 4.25 -6.31 -5.16
CA ALA A 373 2.88 -6.80 -5.03
C ALA A 373 1.84 -5.67 -5.04
N GLY A 374 2.23 -4.44 -4.74
CA GLY A 374 1.34 -3.29 -4.57
C GLY A 374 0.50 -2.90 -5.80
N HIS A 375 0.65 -3.55 -6.95
CA HIS A 375 0.14 -3.02 -8.21
C HIS A 375 -0.65 -4.05 -9.03
N GLY A 376 -1.93 -4.26 -8.65
CA GLY A 376 -2.93 -4.87 -9.55
C GLY A 376 -2.74 -6.34 -9.93
N LEU A 377 -1.80 -7.07 -9.30
CA LEU A 377 -1.53 -8.46 -9.62
C LEU A 377 -2.68 -9.36 -9.18
N ASN A 378 -3.11 -10.26 -10.06
CA ASN A 378 -4.08 -11.31 -9.77
C ASN A 378 -3.31 -12.62 -9.58
N LEU A 379 -3.16 -13.08 -8.34
CA LEU A 379 -2.39 -14.27 -8.00
C LEU A 379 -3.24 -15.39 -7.39
N GLN A 380 -4.54 -15.13 -7.17
CA GLN A 380 -5.45 -16.03 -6.44
C GLN A 380 -5.68 -17.39 -7.12
N SER A 381 -5.47 -17.48 -8.43
CA SER A 381 -5.62 -18.76 -9.15
C SER A 381 -4.44 -19.71 -8.92
N GLY A 382 -3.28 -19.17 -8.56
CA GLY A 382 -2.06 -19.97 -8.38
C GLY A 382 -1.90 -20.58 -7.00
N GLY A 383 -2.63 -20.09 -5.97
CA GLY A 383 -2.51 -20.63 -4.63
C GLY A 383 -3.35 -19.89 -3.60
N SER A 384 -3.34 -20.41 -2.37
CA SER A 384 -4.11 -19.87 -1.23
C SER A 384 -3.29 -19.73 0.07
N ALA A 385 -1.96 -19.82 -0.01
CA ALA A 385 -1.09 -19.67 1.15
C ALA A 385 0.04 -18.68 0.90
N ILE A 386 0.24 -17.78 1.87
CA ILE A 386 1.33 -16.79 1.89
C ILE A 386 2.23 -17.10 3.08
N VAL A 387 3.54 -17.12 2.84
CA VAL A 387 4.57 -17.24 3.88
C VAL A 387 5.38 -15.94 3.92
N TRP A 388 5.33 -15.22 5.02
CA TRP A 388 6.17 -14.06 5.28
C TRP A 388 7.53 -14.52 5.84
N PHE A 389 8.53 -14.62 4.97
CA PHE A 389 9.92 -14.89 5.35
C PHE A 389 10.58 -13.63 5.91
N GLY A 390 10.43 -12.51 5.22
CA GLY A 390 10.89 -11.19 5.65
C GLY A 390 9.70 -10.28 5.98
N LEU A 391 9.62 -9.80 7.22
CA LEU A 391 8.52 -8.96 7.70
C LEU A 391 8.69 -7.49 7.26
N THR A 392 7.60 -6.77 7.18
CA THR A 392 7.57 -5.33 6.84
C THR A 392 6.92 -4.50 7.94
N TRP A 393 7.41 -3.27 8.13
CA TRP A 393 6.77 -2.26 8.97
C TRP A 393 5.54 -1.59 8.33
N SER A 394 5.36 -1.77 7.02
CA SER A 394 4.29 -1.14 6.26
C SER A 394 3.03 -1.98 6.28
N LEU A 395 2.00 -1.55 7.01
CA LEU A 395 0.69 -2.18 6.99
C LEU A 395 0.09 -2.17 5.57
N GLU A 396 0.30 -1.10 4.83
CA GLU A 396 -0.14 -0.98 3.44
C GLU A 396 0.42 -2.10 2.56
N LEU A 397 1.75 -2.30 2.53
CA LEU A 397 2.38 -3.37 1.75
C LEU A 397 1.97 -4.77 2.25
N TYR A 398 1.81 -4.91 3.56
CA TYR A 398 1.35 -6.14 4.18
C TYR A 398 -0.04 -6.53 3.68
N GLN A 399 -1.02 -5.63 3.80
CA GLN A 399 -2.39 -5.86 3.37
C GLN A 399 -2.52 -6.00 1.85
N GLN A 400 -1.81 -5.18 1.08
CA GLN A 400 -1.79 -5.29 -0.38
C GLN A 400 -1.24 -6.64 -0.85
N THR A 401 -0.22 -7.19 -0.18
CA THR A 401 0.34 -8.50 -0.53
C THR A 401 -0.66 -9.63 -0.22
N ILE A 402 -1.31 -9.59 0.93
CA ILE A 402 -2.34 -10.57 1.31
C ILE A 402 -3.52 -10.52 0.33
N ALA A 403 -3.96 -9.33 -0.06
CA ALA A 403 -5.05 -9.12 -1.00
C ALA A 403 -4.77 -9.64 -2.43
N ARG A 404 -3.55 -10.12 -2.73
CA ARG A 404 -3.25 -10.80 -4.01
C ARG A 404 -3.82 -12.21 -4.06
N LEU A 405 -3.95 -12.88 -2.91
CA LEU A 405 -4.57 -14.20 -2.77
C LEU A 405 -5.93 -14.12 -2.09
N TRP A 406 -6.09 -13.28 -1.07
CA TRP A 406 -7.35 -13.10 -0.34
C TRP A 406 -8.22 -12.06 -1.04
N ARG A 407 -9.02 -12.55 -1.99
CA ARG A 407 -9.90 -11.69 -2.79
C ARG A 407 -11.01 -12.51 -3.45
N GLN A 408 -12.01 -11.82 -4.01
CA GLN A 408 -13.05 -12.44 -4.82
C GLN A 408 -12.45 -13.27 -5.97
N GLY A 409 -13.03 -14.45 -6.22
CA GLY A 409 -12.54 -15.38 -7.25
C GLY A 409 -11.42 -16.31 -6.77
N GLN A 410 -11.08 -16.29 -5.47
CA GLN A 410 -10.26 -17.34 -4.86
C GLN A 410 -11.09 -18.62 -4.80
N THR A 411 -10.53 -19.73 -5.33
CA THR A 411 -11.21 -21.04 -5.38
C THR A 411 -11.12 -21.81 -4.06
N SER A 412 -10.16 -21.47 -3.20
CA SER A 412 -10.02 -22.10 -1.89
C SER A 412 -10.93 -21.42 -0.86
N GLU A 413 -11.60 -22.19 -0.02
CA GLU A 413 -12.44 -21.69 1.07
C GLU A 413 -11.64 -20.93 2.15
N THR A 414 -10.33 -21.16 2.21
CA THR A 414 -9.44 -20.56 3.21
C THR A 414 -8.15 -20.08 2.56
N VAL A 415 -7.76 -18.85 2.90
CA VAL A 415 -6.42 -18.31 2.62
C VAL A 415 -5.63 -18.31 3.93
N VAL A 416 -4.43 -18.89 3.89
CA VAL A 416 -3.53 -19.00 5.05
C VAL A 416 -2.40 -17.97 4.91
N VAL A 417 -2.18 -17.20 5.96
CA VAL A 417 -1.04 -16.25 6.08
C VAL A 417 -0.16 -16.73 7.22
N GLN A 418 1.04 -17.19 6.90
CA GLN A 418 1.99 -17.70 7.88
C GLN A 418 3.21 -16.79 7.98
N HIS A 419 3.57 -16.41 9.21
CA HIS A 419 4.71 -15.52 9.49
C HIS A 419 5.82 -16.32 10.13
N ILE A 420 7.04 -16.27 9.57
CA ILE A 420 8.22 -16.81 10.23
C ILE A 420 8.80 -15.73 11.13
N VAL A 421 8.65 -15.92 12.45
CA VAL A 421 9.01 -14.93 13.47
C VAL A 421 10.20 -15.43 14.27
N THR A 422 11.29 -14.69 14.28
CA THR A 422 12.46 -14.99 15.10
C THR A 422 12.26 -14.41 16.50
N LYS A 423 12.13 -15.30 17.49
CA LYS A 423 11.84 -14.94 18.89
C LYS A 423 13.00 -14.14 19.51
N GLY A 424 12.66 -13.14 20.33
CA GLY A 424 13.64 -12.27 21.00
C GLY A 424 14.27 -11.24 20.07
N THR A 425 13.74 -11.05 18.85
CA THR A 425 14.28 -10.10 17.88
C THR A 425 13.29 -8.99 17.54
N ILE A 426 13.65 -8.18 16.57
CA ILE A 426 12.81 -7.09 16.04
C ILE A 426 11.52 -7.60 15.39
N ASP A 427 11.48 -8.87 14.95
CA ASP A 427 10.31 -9.46 14.29
C ASP A 427 9.06 -9.36 15.19
N GLU A 428 9.19 -9.66 16.49
CA GLU A 428 8.07 -9.56 17.44
C GLU A 428 7.53 -8.11 17.54
N ARG A 429 8.44 -7.12 17.43
CA ARG A 429 8.03 -5.71 17.42
C ARG A 429 7.31 -5.33 16.12
N ILE A 430 7.76 -5.86 14.99
CA ILE A 430 7.10 -5.65 13.70
C ILE A 430 5.69 -6.21 13.74
N MET A 431 5.51 -7.46 14.18
CA MET A 431 4.20 -8.10 14.30
C MET A 431 3.26 -7.30 15.22
N LYS A 432 3.74 -6.89 16.38
CA LYS A 432 2.96 -6.04 17.30
C LYS A 432 2.57 -4.69 16.67
N ALA A 433 3.49 -4.06 15.94
CA ALA A 433 3.22 -2.77 15.28
C ALA A 433 2.20 -2.92 14.14
N LEU A 434 2.26 -4.00 13.35
CA LEU A 434 1.28 -4.30 12.31
C LEU A 434 -0.12 -4.49 12.92
N SER A 435 -0.25 -5.29 13.97
CA SER A 435 -1.53 -5.51 14.66
C SER A 435 -2.13 -4.22 15.22
N GLN A 436 -1.31 -3.36 15.85
CA GLN A 436 -1.78 -2.07 16.37
C GLN A 436 -2.27 -1.12 15.26
N LYS A 437 -1.54 -1.06 14.15
CA LYS A 437 -1.94 -0.24 12.99
C LYS A 437 -3.22 -0.75 12.33
N GLU A 438 -3.39 -2.06 12.27
CA GLU A 438 -4.58 -2.70 11.72
C GLU A 438 -5.82 -2.38 12.57
N HIS A 439 -5.70 -2.39 13.90
CA HIS A 439 -6.79 -1.96 14.79
C HIS A 439 -7.21 -0.51 14.54
N THR A 440 -6.28 0.42 14.45
CA THR A 440 -6.57 1.84 14.18
C THR A 440 -7.24 2.02 12.82
N GLN A 441 -6.75 1.33 11.79
CA GLN A 441 -7.34 1.40 10.45
C GLN A 441 -8.76 0.82 10.43
N THR A 442 -8.97 -0.31 11.10
CA THR A 442 -10.29 -0.96 11.20
C THR A 442 -11.30 -0.04 11.87
N ALA A 443 -10.94 0.62 12.97
CA ALA A 443 -11.79 1.58 13.66
C ALA A 443 -12.18 2.76 12.75
N LEU A 444 -11.24 3.30 11.97
CA LEU A 444 -11.52 4.36 10.99
C LEU A 444 -12.52 3.88 9.93
N ILE A 445 -12.27 2.71 9.33
CA ILE A 445 -13.15 2.16 8.28
C ILE A 445 -14.56 1.95 8.83
N ASP A 446 -14.71 1.43 10.04
CA ASP A 446 -16.02 1.20 10.67
C ASP A 446 -16.75 2.51 11.00
N ALA A 447 -16.02 3.55 11.40
CA ALA A 447 -16.61 4.85 11.74
C ALA A 447 -17.14 5.63 10.53
N VAL A 448 -16.56 5.41 9.34
CA VAL A 448 -16.99 6.09 8.08
C VAL A 448 -17.66 5.11 7.11
N LYS A 449 -18.10 3.96 7.60
CA LYS A 449 -18.76 2.93 6.81
C LYS A 449 -20.02 3.46 6.14
N ALA A 450 -20.16 3.16 4.86
CA ALA A 450 -21.33 3.54 4.09
C ALA A 450 -22.60 2.89 4.66
N ASP A 451 -23.63 3.72 4.89
CA ASP A 451 -24.93 3.26 5.37
C ASP A 451 -25.78 2.83 4.15
N LEU A 452 -25.49 1.64 3.66
CA LEU A 452 -26.25 1.04 2.57
C LEU A 452 -27.59 0.55 3.14
N LYS A 453 -28.66 1.30 2.92
CA LYS A 453 -30.02 0.80 3.12
C LYS A 453 -30.30 -0.24 2.03
N ILE A 454 -30.00 -1.51 2.33
CA ILE A 454 -30.39 -2.65 1.52
C ILE A 454 -31.80 -3.07 1.91
#